data_c044e4917b6fc9b7d144ba1ba2204381
#
_entry.id   c044e4917b6fc9b7d144ba1ba2204381
#
_cell.length_a   1.000
_cell.length_b   1.000
_cell.length_c   1.000
_cell.angle_alpha   90.00
_cell.angle_beta   90.00
_cell.angle_gamma   90.00
#
_symmetry.space_group_name_H-M   'P 1'
#
loop_
_entity.id
_entity.type
_entity.pdbx_description
1 polymer ?
#
loop_
_entity_poly.entity_id
_entity_poly.type
_entity_poly.pdbx_seq_one_letter_code
_entity_poly.pdbx_strand_id
1 'polypeptide(L)'
;DSARLCPLMSNAGIRMSVFPHLYGDGVVLPKEGFATTQYNNVPLLMLTGSTEFSMFAAWDAYFGSAEMKAYPAAETNAAKDFAVKYGSDMYRIFNAECSAETMYDHYGADIYLCQIDYGDPDALSQIPVLGAFHGIFVPMLSTVNNYAAMVDFSGEGYQEMAVLFNRYLKNFLTTGDPNGNLFTGIRGLFSGDSALPKWQNWTPDNKVSMVMDASATDAQIGCKDVSTTYEEIMDRMDADTTVSAELKQKMIRNVMN
;
A
#
# COMPACT_ATOMS: atom_id res chain seq x y z
N ASP A 1 -24.02 17.35 -8.56
CA ASP A 1 -24.15 17.24 -10.00
C ASP A 1 -22.84 16.72 -10.60
N SER A 2 -22.84 15.48 -11.10
CA SER A 2 -21.66 14.80 -11.66
C SER A 2 -21.07 15.54 -12.86
N ALA A 3 -21.90 16.20 -13.66
CA ALA A 3 -21.45 16.97 -14.81
C ALA A 3 -20.57 18.18 -14.43
N ARG A 4 -20.69 18.67 -13.20
CA ARG A 4 -19.82 19.74 -12.66
C ARG A 4 -18.59 19.16 -11.96
N LEU A 5 -18.69 18.01 -11.35
CA LEU A 5 -17.60 17.38 -10.60
C LEU A 5 -16.56 16.72 -11.52
N CYS A 6 -17.00 16.01 -12.58
CA CYS A 6 -16.08 15.32 -13.48
C CYS A 6 -14.98 16.20 -14.10
N PRO A 7 -15.25 17.41 -14.60
CA PRO A 7 -14.18 18.28 -15.10
C PRO A 7 -13.19 18.72 -14.03
N LEU A 8 -13.64 18.92 -12.79
CA LEU A 8 -12.77 19.26 -11.67
C LEU A 8 -11.86 18.08 -11.32
N MET A 9 -12.40 16.87 -11.25
CA MET A 9 -11.63 15.66 -11.01
C MET A 9 -10.61 15.38 -12.12
N SER A 10 -10.98 15.58 -13.38
CA SER A 10 -10.06 15.43 -14.51
C SER A 10 -8.84 16.33 -14.45
N ASN A 11 -8.97 17.48 -13.81
CA ASN A 11 -7.90 18.47 -13.63
C ASN A 11 -7.16 18.36 -12.29
N ALA A 12 -7.60 17.47 -11.39
CA ALA A 12 -7.03 17.35 -10.05
C ALA A 12 -5.64 16.71 -10.05
N GLY A 13 -5.28 15.99 -11.10
CA GLY A 13 -4.08 15.17 -11.12
C GLY A 13 -4.19 13.94 -10.19
N ILE A 14 -3.08 13.21 -10.08
CA ILE A 14 -3.03 11.95 -9.34
C ILE A 14 -3.26 12.16 -7.84
N ARG A 15 -2.82 13.28 -7.27
CA ARG A 15 -2.96 13.58 -5.83
C ARG A 15 -4.40 13.92 -5.41
N MET A 16 -5.33 13.90 -6.32
CA MET A 16 -6.76 14.09 -6.04
C MET A 16 -7.06 15.35 -5.19
N SER A 17 -6.31 16.42 -5.42
CA SER A 17 -6.40 17.66 -4.62
C SER A 17 -7.80 18.29 -4.59
N VAL A 18 -8.66 17.91 -5.51
CA VAL A 18 -10.08 18.33 -5.56
C VAL A 18 -11.03 17.15 -5.27
N PHE A 19 -10.51 16.03 -4.78
CA PHE A 19 -11.35 14.87 -4.42
C PHE A 19 -12.25 15.24 -3.23
N PRO A 20 -13.48 14.71 -3.17
CA PRO A 20 -14.33 14.92 -2.01
C PRO A 20 -13.65 14.41 -0.73
N HIS A 21 -13.37 15.32 0.18
CA HIS A 21 -12.84 14.93 1.49
C HIS A 21 -13.97 14.45 2.39
N LEU A 22 -13.68 13.44 3.20
CA LEU A 22 -14.57 13.01 4.27
C LEU A 22 -14.34 13.90 5.49
N TYR A 23 -15.40 14.46 6.02
CA TYR A 23 -15.35 15.33 7.18
C TYR A 23 -15.99 14.64 8.39
N GLY A 24 -15.35 14.72 9.54
CA GLY A 24 -15.92 14.34 10.83
C GLY A 24 -17.01 15.33 11.26
N ASP A 25 -18.20 15.20 10.66
CA ASP A 25 -19.33 16.10 10.89
C ASP A 25 -20.15 15.71 12.13
N GLY A 26 -19.89 14.53 12.69
CA GLY A 26 -20.62 13.96 13.83
C GLY A 26 -22.00 13.42 13.48
N VAL A 27 -22.35 13.31 12.18
CA VAL A 27 -23.61 12.77 11.67
C VAL A 27 -23.39 11.51 10.85
N VAL A 28 -22.51 11.57 9.84
CA VAL A 28 -22.13 10.43 8.99
C VAL A 28 -20.83 9.84 9.51
N LEU A 29 -19.86 10.66 9.83
CA LEU A 29 -18.60 10.25 10.43
C LEU A 29 -18.44 10.87 11.83
N PRO A 30 -17.93 10.10 12.80
CA PRO A 30 -17.58 10.65 14.11
C PRO A 30 -16.65 11.86 13.96
N LYS A 31 -16.79 12.84 14.86
CA LYS A 31 -15.89 14.02 14.85
C LYS A 31 -14.44 13.62 15.12
N GLU A 32 -14.27 12.57 15.91
CA GLU A 32 -13.00 11.98 16.33
C GLU A 32 -12.37 11.11 15.22
N GLY A 33 -13.06 10.91 14.09
CA GLY A 33 -12.60 10.00 13.05
C GLY A 33 -12.39 8.58 13.56
N PHE A 34 -11.24 8.00 13.32
CA PHE A 34 -10.88 6.66 13.82
C PHE A 34 -10.54 6.60 15.31
N ALA A 35 -10.47 7.73 16.00
CA ALA A 35 -10.33 7.74 17.46
C ALA A 35 -11.68 7.62 18.21
N THR A 36 -12.76 7.31 17.50
CA THR A 36 -14.08 7.04 18.11
C THR A 36 -14.02 5.82 19.05
N THR A 37 -14.94 5.76 19.99
CA THR A 37 -15.14 4.58 20.84
C THR A 37 -16.26 3.66 20.36
N GLN A 38 -16.86 3.97 19.20
CA GLN A 38 -18.02 3.25 18.67
C GLN A 38 -17.70 2.68 17.27
N TYR A 39 -17.57 1.37 17.19
CA TYR A 39 -17.31 0.65 15.96
C TYR A 39 -18.34 -0.46 15.71
N ASN A 40 -18.55 -0.78 14.44
CA ASN A 40 -19.19 -2.02 14.04
C ASN A 40 -18.15 -3.15 14.06
N ASN A 41 -17.85 -3.72 15.20
CA ASN A 41 -16.79 -4.71 15.43
C ASN A 41 -16.82 -5.90 14.47
N VAL A 42 -16.34 -5.69 13.25
CA VAL A 42 -16.15 -6.72 12.23
C VAL A 42 -14.65 -6.90 11.97
N PRO A 43 -14.16 -8.12 11.71
CA PRO A 43 -12.75 -8.29 11.37
C PRO A 43 -12.31 -7.37 10.23
N LEU A 44 -11.12 -6.78 10.37
CA LEU A 44 -10.58 -5.80 9.45
C LEU A 44 -9.30 -6.33 8.79
N LEU A 45 -9.21 -6.22 7.48
CA LEU A 45 -8.01 -6.49 6.71
C LEU A 45 -7.64 -5.24 5.93
N MET A 46 -6.47 -4.66 6.23
CA MET A 46 -5.92 -3.50 5.54
C MET A 46 -4.68 -3.90 4.74
N LEU A 47 -4.57 -3.36 3.53
CA LEU A 47 -3.53 -3.72 2.58
C LEU A 47 -2.86 -2.47 2.01
N THR A 48 -1.54 -2.53 1.82
CA THR A 48 -0.72 -1.48 1.22
C THR A 48 0.38 -2.11 0.36
N GLY A 49 0.91 -1.37 -0.61
CA GLY A 49 2.15 -1.72 -1.30
C GLY A 49 3.36 -1.05 -0.65
N SER A 50 4.52 -1.67 -0.71
CA SER A 50 5.74 -1.10 -0.11
C SER A 50 6.27 0.14 -0.84
N THR A 51 5.86 0.34 -2.09
CA THR A 51 6.19 1.53 -2.88
C THR A 51 4.93 2.23 -3.42
N GLU A 52 3.90 2.34 -2.58
CA GLU A 52 2.59 2.93 -2.92
C GLU A 52 2.70 4.28 -3.64
N PHE A 53 3.63 5.13 -3.21
CA PHE A 53 3.78 6.48 -3.73
C PHE A 53 4.48 6.55 -5.10
N SER A 54 4.99 5.44 -5.62
CA SER A 54 5.77 5.41 -6.85
C SER A 54 5.00 5.92 -8.08
N MET A 55 3.74 5.52 -8.24
CA MET A 55 2.90 6.03 -9.32
C MET A 55 2.66 7.55 -9.20
N PHE A 56 2.41 8.02 -8.00
CA PHE A 56 2.19 9.44 -7.75
C PHE A 56 3.44 10.25 -8.08
N ALA A 57 4.62 9.80 -7.68
CA ALA A 57 5.88 10.45 -8.03
C ALA A 57 6.22 10.33 -9.52
N ALA A 58 5.99 9.16 -10.15
CA ALA A 58 6.34 8.94 -11.55
C ALA A 58 5.63 9.89 -12.51
N TRP A 59 4.39 10.24 -12.22
CA TRP A 59 3.57 11.12 -13.06
C TRP A 59 3.32 12.50 -12.46
N ASP A 60 3.99 12.87 -11.38
CA ASP A 60 3.84 14.21 -10.82
C ASP A 60 4.36 15.27 -11.78
N ALA A 61 3.49 16.24 -12.10
CA ALA A 61 3.77 17.31 -13.05
C ALA A 61 4.95 18.19 -12.63
N TYR A 62 5.28 18.24 -11.33
CA TYR A 62 6.39 19.02 -10.81
C TYR A 62 7.73 18.59 -11.42
N PHE A 63 7.95 17.29 -11.64
CA PHE A 63 9.15 16.80 -12.32
C PHE A 63 9.29 17.26 -13.78
N GLY A 64 8.18 17.65 -14.42
CA GLY A 64 8.16 18.27 -15.74
C GLY A 64 8.31 19.79 -15.73
N SER A 65 8.37 20.42 -14.56
CA SER A 65 8.46 21.87 -14.41
C SER A 65 9.79 22.46 -14.95
N ALA A 66 9.80 23.76 -15.26
CA ALA A 66 11.01 24.46 -15.64
C ALA A 66 12.06 24.44 -14.50
N GLU A 67 11.58 24.47 -13.25
CA GLU A 67 12.44 24.40 -12.06
C GLU A 67 13.18 23.07 -12.00
N MET A 68 12.49 21.93 -12.12
CA MET A 68 13.12 20.61 -12.06
C MET A 68 13.98 20.31 -13.28
N LYS A 69 13.62 20.82 -14.45
CA LYS A 69 14.44 20.70 -15.67
C LYS A 69 15.77 21.45 -15.61
N ALA A 70 15.95 22.37 -14.68
CA ALA A 70 17.21 23.05 -14.45
C ALA A 70 18.24 22.20 -13.70
N TYR A 71 17.82 21.11 -13.06
CA TYR A 71 18.71 20.16 -12.39
C TYR A 71 19.24 19.10 -13.37
N PRO A 72 20.45 18.57 -13.11
CA PRO A 72 20.94 17.40 -13.82
C PRO A 72 19.96 16.20 -13.68
N ALA A 73 19.90 15.36 -14.72
CA ALA A 73 19.02 14.19 -14.71
C ALA A 73 19.27 13.26 -13.51
N ALA A 74 20.53 13.11 -13.08
CA ALA A 74 20.88 12.30 -11.90
C ALA A 74 20.26 12.85 -10.61
N GLU A 75 20.28 14.17 -10.42
CA GLU A 75 19.65 14.81 -9.26
C GLU A 75 18.12 14.73 -9.30
N THR A 76 17.54 14.87 -10.48
CA THR A 76 16.08 14.71 -10.67
C THR A 76 15.65 13.27 -10.37
N ASN A 77 16.43 12.27 -10.78
CA ASN A 77 16.14 10.87 -10.45
C ASN A 77 16.29 10.60 -8.96
N ALA A 78 17.37 11.07 -8.33
CA ALA A 78 17.54 10.95 -6.87
C ALA A 78 16.39 11.61 -6.10
N ALA A 79 15.90 12.77 -6.58
CA ALA A 79 14.73 13.43 -5.98
C ALA A 79 13.45 12.62 -6.12
N LYS A 80 13.25 11.93 -7.26
CA LYS A 80 12.13 10.99 -7.43
C LYS A 80 12.23 9.82 -6.47
N ASP A 81 13.39 9.19 -6.40
CA ASP A 81 13.64 8.04 -5.53
C ASP A 81 13.41 8.41 -4.05
N PHE A 82 13.85 9.61 -3.66
CA PHE A 82 13.58 10.16 -2.33
C PHE A 82 12.08 10.31 -2.08
N ALA A 83 11.35 10.91 -3.01
CA ALA A 83 9.90 11.09 -2.88
C ALA A 83 9.15 9.75 -2.85
N VAL A 84 9.54 8.78 -3.69
CA VAL A 84 8.97 7.42 -3.69
C VAL A 84 9.18 6.75 -2.35
N LYS A 85 10.43 6.72 -1.87
CA LYS A 85 10.82 6.05 -0.62
C LYS A 85 10.01 6.57 0.56
N TYR A 86 10.14 7.85 0.84
CA TYR A 86 9.55 8.45 2.03
C TYR A 86 8.05 8.71 1.89
N GLY A 87 7.59 9.04 0.68
CA GLY A 87 6.16 9.14 0.40
C GLY A 87 5.44 7.80 0.57
N SER A 88 6.07 6.69 0.20
CA SER A 88 5.52 5.34 0.40
C SER A 88 5.50 4.94 1.87
N ASP A 89 6.57 5.23 2.62
CA ASP A 89 6.61 4.99 4.07
C ASP A 89 5.48 5.75 4.77
N MET A 90 5.31 7.05 4.47
CA MET A 90 4.23 7.87 5.00
C MET A 90 2.84 7.32 4.62
N TYR A 91 2.68 6.93 3.35
CA TYR A 91 1.42 6.37 2.86
C TYR A 91 1.04 5.10 3.61
N ARG A 92 2.01 4.21 3.81
CA ARG A 92 1.84 2.95 4.54
C ARG A 92 1.42 3.17 5.98
N ILE A 93 2.19 3.99 6.75
CA ILE A 93 1.89 4.18 8.16
C ILE A 93 0.52 4.85 8.36
N PHE A 94 0.20 5.89 7.59
CA PHE A 94 -1.07 6.59 7.76
C PHE A 94 -2.29 5.79 7.31
N ASN A 95 -2.15 4.96 6.28
CA ASN A 95 -3.26 4.16 5.79
C ASN A 95 -3.50 2.86 6.58
N ALA A 96 -2.46 2.26 7.16
CA ALA A 96 -2.58 0.97 7.82
C ALA A 96 -2.22 1.04 9.32
N GLU A 97 -0.95 1.28 9.64
CA GLU A 97 -0.44 1.16 11.00
C GLU A 97 -1.06 2.16 11.98
N CYS A 98 -1.04 3.45 11.64
CA CYS A 98 -1.66 4.48 12.49
C CYS A 98 -3.17 4.30 12.62
N SER A 99 -3.83 3.81 11.58
CA SER A 99 -5.25 3.47 11.65
C SER A 99 -5.49 2.33 12.64
N ALA A 100 -4.69 1.26 12.56
CA ALA A 100 -4.76 0.14 13.48
C ALA A 100 -4.49 0.57 14.92
N GLU A 101 -3.41 1.34 15.17
CA GLU A 101 -3.07 1.88 16.47
C GLU A 101 -4.18 2.75 17.06
N THR A 102 -4.73 3.65 16.25
CA THR A 102 -5.79 4.58 16.67
C THR A 102 -7.06 3.87 17.08
N MET A 103 -7.39 2.78 16.39
CA MET A 103 -8.63 2.03 16.65
C MET A 103 -8.51 1.00 17.77
N TYR A 104 -7.33 0.43 17.98
CA TYR A 104 -7.12 -0.84 18.68
C TYR A 104 -7.80 -0.94 20.03
N ASP A 105 -7.67 0.08 20.89
CA ASP A 105 -8.19 0.05 22.26
C ASP A 105 -9.72 -0.08 22.35
N HIS A 106 -10.42 0.30 21.30
CA HIS A 106 -11.87 0.32 21.24
C HIS A 106 -12.45 -0.57 20.13
N TYR A 107 -11.60 -1.20 19.33
CA TYR A 107 -12.02 -2.07 18.23
C TYR A 107 -12.08 -3.52 18.72
N GLY A 108 -13.28 -4.05 18.83
CA GLY A 108 -13.53 -5.36 19.45
C GLY A 108 -13.37 -6.56 18.51
N ALA A 109 -12.69 -6.42 17.35
CA ALA A 109 -12.47 -7.49 16.41
C ALA A 109 -11.00 -7.52 15.94
N ASP A 110 -10.57 -8.63 15.32
CA ASP A 110 -9.22 -8.80 14.85
C ASP A 110 -8.89 -7.84 13.69
N ILE A 111 -7.66 -7.31 13.71
CA ILE A 111 -7.08 -6.47 12.68
C ILE A 111 -5.94 -7.25 12.01
N TYR A 112 -5.97 -7.34 10.70
CA TYR A 112 -4.94 -7.97 9.89
C TYR A 112 -4.32 -6.95 8.96
N LEU A 113 -2.98 -6.85 8.96
CA LEU A 113 -2.26 -5.98 8.04
C LEU A 113 -1.55 -6.81 6.96
N CYS A 114 -1.52 -6.28 5.74
CA CYS A 114 -0.83 -6.85 4.60
C CYS A 114 0.04 -5.80 3.93
N GLN A 115 1.26 -6.18 3.58
CA GLN A 115 2.13 -5.41 2.72
C GLN A 115 2.48 -6.23 1.48
N ILE A 116 2.24 -5.67 0.30
CA ILE A 116 2.70 -6.26 -0.97
C ILE A 116 4.07 -5.65 -1.27
N ASP A 117 5.09 -6.51 -1.36
CA ASP A 117 6.45 -6.13 -1.74
C ASP A 117 6.75 -6.46 -3.21
N TYR A 118 5.91 -7.25 -3.85
CA TYR A 118 6.08 -7.65 -5.23
C TYR A 118 6.13 -6.45 -6.17
N GLY A 119 7.15 -6.41 -6.98
CA GLY A 119 7.37 -5.35 -7.95
C GLY A 119 8.80 -5.38 -8.45
N ASP A 120 9.29 -6.56 -8.84
CA ASP A 120 10.61 -6.69 -9.45
C ASP A 120 10.74 -5.71 -10.62
N PRO A 121 11.74 -4.84 -10.63
CA PRO A 121 12.00 -3.94 -11.76
C PRO A 121 12.06 -4.65 -13.12
N ASP A 122 12.51 -5.89 -13.16
CA ASP A 122 12.57 -6.70 -14.38
C ASP A 122 11.20 -7.17 -14.87
N ALA A 123 10.20 -7.26 -13.97
CA ALA A 123 8.82 -7.56 -14.32
C ALA A 123 8.06 -6.33 -14.86
N LEU A 124 8.56 -5.14 -14.64
CA LEU A 124 7.95 -3.89 -15.08
C LEU A 124 8.42 -3.54 -16.49
N SER A 125 7.70 -4.00 -17.50
CA SER A 125 8.11 -3.87 -18.91
C SER A 125 8.25 -2.44 -19.43
N GLN A 126 7.62 -1.45 -18.78
CA GLN A 126 7.57 -0.08 -19.28
C GLN A 126 8.01 1.00 -18.29
N ILE A 127 7.89 0.78 -16.98
CA ILE A 127 8.19 1.79 -15.96
C ILE A 127 8.91 1.13 -14.76
N PRO A 128 10.24 0.95 -14.84
CA PRO A 128 11.02 0.19 -13.83
C PRO A 128 10.93 0.71 -12.40
N VAL A 129 10.56 1.97 -12.21
CA VAL A 129 10.54 2.62 -10.87
C VAL A 129 9.23 2.40 -10.08
N LEU A 130 8.27 1.66 -10.62
CA LEU A 130 6.97 1.52 -9.93
C LEU A 130 6.99 0.57 -8.74
N GLY A 131 7.79 -0.51 -8.78
CA GLY A 131 7.81 -1.47 -7.67
C GLY A 131 6.40 -1.94 -7.30
N ALA A 132 6.16 -2.10 -6.02
CA ALA A 132 4.85 -2.45 -5.44
C ALA A 132 3.95 -1.20 -5.33
N PHE A 133 3.54 -0.68 -6.47
CA PHE A 133 2.82 0.58 -6.62
C PHE A 133 1.36 0.50 -6.16
N HIS A 134 0.73 1.66 -6.04
CA HIS A 134 -0.68 1.78 -5.69
C HIS A 134 -1.59 0.99 -6.63
N GLY A 135 -2.27 0.00 -6.08
CA GLY A 135 -3.15 -0.90 -6.84
C GLY A 135 -2.48 -2.15 -7.41
N ILE A 136 -1.23 -2.46 -7.07
CA ILE A 136 -0.51 -3.67 -7.51
C ILE A 136 -1.27 -4.97 -7.22
N PHE A 137 -2.15 -4.98 -6.23
CA PHE A 137 -2.98 -6.13 -5.87
C PHE A 137 -4.20 -6.34 -6.79
N VAL A 138 -4.60 -5.34 -7.57
CA VAL A 138 -5.80 -5.42 -8.44
C VAL A 138 -5.71 -6.58 -9.45
N PRO A 139 -4.56 -6.81 -10.12
CA PRO A 139 -4.40 -7.95 -11.01
C PRO A 139 -4.51 -9.32 -10.34
N MET A 140 -4.26 -9.42 -9.03
CA MET A 140 -4.48 -10.67 -8.28
C MET A 140 -5.96 -11.00 -8.14
N LEU A 141 -6.84 -10.00 -8.15
CA LEU A 141 -8.28 -10.14 -7.98
C LEU A 141 -9.01 -10.27 -9.32
N SER A 142 -8.48 -9.70 -10.37
CA SER A 142 -9.15 -9.62 -11.67
C SER A 142 -8.16 -9.66 -12.83
N THR A 143 -8.45 -10.49 -13.81
CA THR A 143 -7.70 -10.54 -15.08
C THR A 143 -8.10 -9.39 -16.03
N VAL A 144 -9.20 -8.70 -15.75
CA VAL A 144 -9.70 -7.56 -16.53
C VAL A 144 -9.33 -6.28 -15.80
N ASN A 145 -8.13 -5.77 -16.05
CA ASN A 145 -7.62 -4.56 -15.43
C ASN A 145 -6.68 -3.82 -16.39
N ASN A 146 -6.39 -2.55 -16.08
CA ASN A 146 -5.52 -1.71 -16.91
C ASN A 146 -4.03 -1.87 -16.60
N TYR A 147 -3.65 -2.59 -15.55
CA TYR A 147 -2.26 -2.71 -15.12
C TYR A 147 -1.46 -3.71 -15.95
N ALA A 148 -2.12 -4.65 -16.63
CA ALA A 148 -1.48 -5.65 -17.50
C ALA A 148 -0.64 -5.02 -18.65
N ALA A 149 -0.93 -3.76 -19.02
CA ALA A 149 -0.12 -3.02 -19.98
C ALA A 149 1.17 -2.44 -19.38
N MET A 150 1.27 -2.42 -18.04
CA MET A 150 2.38 -1.79 -17.30
C MET A 150 3.32 -2.82 -16.69
N VAL A 151 2.80 -3.99 -16.33
CA VAL A 151 3.52 -5.03 -15.58
C VAL A 151 3.27 -6.38 -16.21
N ASP A 152 4.31 -7.18 -16.37
CA ASP A 152 4.18 -8.59 -16.74
C ASP A 152 3.87 -9.44 -15.49
N PHE A 153 2.64 -9.94 -15.42
CA PHE A 153 2.16 -10.79 -14.34
C PHE A 153 2.19 -12.29 -14.69
N SER A 154 2.95 -12.70 -15.71
CA SER A 154 3.00 -14.11 -16.14
C SER A 154 3.97 -14.98 -15.34
N GLY A 155 4.85 -14.41 -14.52
CA GLY A 155 5.84 -15.13 -13.72
C GLY A 155 5.21 -16.17 -12.79
N GLU A 156 5.85 -17.36 -12.67
CA GLU A 156 5.32 -18.47 -11.85
C GLU A 156 5.16 -18.08 -10.39
N GLY A 157 6.16 -17.40 -9.81
CA GLY A 157 6.09 -16.95 -8.43
C GLY A 157 4.96 -15.94 -8.18
N TYR A 158 4.72 -15.01 -9.12
CA TYR A 158 3.58 -14.11 -9.02
C TYR A 158 2.25 -14.89 -9.08
N GLN A 159 2.10 -15.85 -9.99
CA GLN A 159 0.88 -16.64 -10.11
C GLN A 159 0.62 -17.45 -8.83
N GLU A 160 1.66 -18.03 -8.25
CA GLU A 160 1.55 -18.73 -6.96
C GLU A 160 1.13 -17.75 -5.86
N MET A 161 1.78 -16.59 -5.74
CA MET A 161 1.44 -15.55 -4.76
C MET A 161 -0.02 -15.09 -4.91
N ALA A 162 -0.49 -14.88 -6.13
CA ALA A 162 -1.87 -14.48 -6.41
C ALA A 162 -2.88 -15.56 -5.98
N VAL A 163 -2.57 -16.84 -6.20
CA VAL A 163 -3.40 -17.97 -5.72
C VAL A 163 -3.46 -17.97 -4.19
N LEU A 164 -2.33 -17.82 -3.52
CA LEU A 164 -2.26 -17.79 -2.05
C LEU A 164 -3.01 -16.58 -1.48
N PHE A 165 -2.82 -15.39 -2.06
CA PHE A 165 -3.57 -14.18 -1.69
C PHE A 165 -5.09 -14.39 -1.79
N ASN A 166 -5.57 -14.95 -2.90
CA ASN A 166 -6.99 -15.23 -3.09
C ASN A 166 -7.52 -16.27 -2.07
N ARG A 167 -6.70 -17.23 -1.64
CA ARG A 167 -7.10 -18.18 -0.59
C ARG A 167 -7.27 -17.47 0.75
N TYR A 168 -6.34 -16.61 1.15
CA TYR A 168 -6.48 -15.81 2.36
C TYR A 168 -7.70 -14.91 2.31
N LEU A 169 -7.89 -14.20 1.20
CA LEU A 169 -9.03 -13.30 1.02
C LEU A 169 -10.37 -14.07 1.08
N LYS A 170 -10.45 -15.22 0.42
CA LYS A 170 -11.63 -16.09 0.47
C LYS A 170 -11.93 -16.55 1.90
N ASN A 171 -10.90 -16.99 2.63
CA ASN A 171 -11.05 -17.40 4.02
C ASN A 171 -11.57 -16.23 4.86
N PHE A 172 -10.93 -15.07 4.75
CA PHE A 172 -11.33 -13.86 5.49
C PHE A 172 -12.77 -13.45 5.19
N LEU A 173 -13.16 -13.39 3.93
CA LEU A 173 -14.54 -13.04 3.53
C LEU A 173 -15.59 -14.05 4.00
N THR A 174 -15.18 -15.29 4.25
CA THR A 174 -16.09 -16.36 4.66
C THR A 174 -16.19 -16.51 6.18
N THR A 175 -15.09 -16.27 6.89
CA THR A 175 -14.97 -16.61 8.32
C THR A 175 -14.55 -15.44 9.21
N GLY A 176 -14.09 -14.32 8.62
CA GLY A 176 -13.45 -13.21 9.34
C GLY A 176 -11.99 -13.46 9.71
N ASP A 177 -11.44 -14.64 9.38
CA ASP A 177 -10.06 -15.03 9.65
C ASP A 177 -9.38 -15.43 8.33
N PRO A 178 -8.28 -14.79 7.91
CA PRO A 178 -7.57 -15.16 6.67
C PRO A 178 -6.99 -16.58 6.72
N ASN A 179 -6.74 -17.13 7.88
CA ASN A 179 -6.29 -18.51 8.04
C ASN A 179 -7.40 -19.54 7.80
N GLY A 180 -8.66 -19.08 7.83
CA GLY A 180 -9.83 -19.94 7.74
C GLY A 180 -10.10 -20.70 9.06
N ASN A 181 -10.99 -21.65 8.99
CA ASN A 181 -11.33 -22.50 10.12
C ASN A 181 -10.84 -23.94 9.92
N LEU A 182 -11.02 -24.78 10.92
CA LEU A 182 -10.63 -26.20 10.89
C LEU A 182 -11.17 -26.94 9.64
N PHE A 183 -12.35 -26.57 9.15
CA PHE A 183 -12.97 -27.16 7.97
C PHE A 183 -12.25 -26.81 6.67
N THR A 184 -11.77 -25.57 6.53
CA THR A 184 -10.99 -25.14 5.35
C THR A 184 -9.61 -25.74 5.38
N GLY A 185 -9.00 -25.89 6.57
CA GLY A 185 -7.72 -26.57 6.75
C GLY A 185 -7.76 -28.07 6.42
N ILE A 186 -8.82 -28.77 6.83
CA ILE A 186 -9.01 -30.21 6.51
C ILE A 186 -9.22 -30.41 5.01
N ARG A 187 -9.99 -29.55 4.34
CA ARG A 187 -10.16 -29.59 2.88
C ARG A 187 -8.84 -29.38 2.14
N GLY A 188 -8.00 -28.45 2.59
CA GLY A 188 -6.67 -28.19 2.04
C GLY A 188 -5.77 -29.44 2.11
N LEU A 189 -5.79 -30.14 3.24
CA LEU A 189 -5.04 -31.40 3.43
C LEU A 189 -5.46 -32.51 2.45
N PHE A 190 -6.71 -32.56 2.03
CA PHE A 190 -7.21 -33.54 1.06
C PHE A 190 -7.04 -33.10 -0.40
N SER A 191 -6.82 -31.81 -0.67
CA SER A 191 -6.61 -31.28 -2.02
C SER A 191 -5.12 -31.26 -2.41
N GLY A 192 -4.20 -31.62 -1.52
CA GLY A 192 -2.76 -31.57 -1.80
C GLY A 192 -2.21 -30.13 -1.78
N ASP A 193 -2.97 -29.19 -1.33
CA ASP A 193 -2.54 -27.79 -1.22
C ASP A 193 -1.50 -27.62 -0.12
N SER A 194 -0.46 -26.86 -0.39
CA SER A 194 0.52 -26.45 0.62
C SER A 194 -0.18 -25.70 1.76
N ALA A 195 0.26 -25.94 3.00
CA ALA A 195 -0.25 -25.23 4.16
C ALA A 195 0.07 -23.72 3.99
N LEU A 196 -0.95 -22.88 4.17
CA LEU A 196 -0.73 -21.44 4.18
C LEU A 196 0.13 -21.04 5.39
N PRO A 197 1.14 -20.15 5.21
CA PRO A 197 1.77 -19.49 6.34
C PRO A 197 0.71 -18.83 7.24
N LYS A 198 0.87 -18.94 8.56
CA LYS A 198 -0.10 -18.35 9.48
C LYS A 198 -0.06 -16.83 9.38
N TRP A 199 -1.19 -16.21 9.01
CA TRP A 199 -1.37 -14.77 9.10
C TRP A 199 -1.74 -14.40 10.53
N GLN A 200 -0.85 -13.69 11.21
CA GLN A 200 -1.09 -13.25 12.58
C GLN A 200 -1.89 -11.94 12.58
N ASN A 201 -2.81 -11.80 13.52
CA ASN A 201 -3.48 -10.54 13.75
C ASN A 201 -2.48 -9.49 14.29
N TRP A 202 -2.70 -8.27 13.90
CA TRP A 202 -1.92 -7.13 14.38
C TRP A 202 -2.36 -6.71 15.77
N THR A 203 -1.41 -6.42 16.63
CA THR A 203 -1.63 -5.80 17.95
C THR A 203 -0.48 -4.83 18.25
N PRO A 204 -0.64 -3.87 19.20
CA PRO A 204 0.46 -2.99 19.59
C PRO A 204 1.70 -3.73 20.11
N ASP A 205 1.51 -4.93 20.69
CA ASP A 205 2.59 -5.79 21.19
C ASP A 205 3.15 -6.75 20.13
N ASN A 206 2.47 -6.87 19.01
CA ASN A 206 2.86 -7.73 17.88
C ASN A 206 2.57 -7.02 16.55
N LYS A 207 3.41 -6.05 16.20
CA LYS A 207 3.24 -5.18 15.03
C LYS A 207 3.66 -5.88 13.74
N VAL A 208 2.94 -6.93 13.36
CA VAL A 208 3.26 -7.72 12.17
C VAL A 208 2.29 -7.47 11.02
N SER A 209 2.83 -7.44 9.82
CA SER A 209 2.09 -7.50 8.56
C SER A 209 2.38 -8.81 7.84
N MET A 210 1.40 -9.36 7.15
CA MET A 210 1.65 -10.39 6.15
C MET A 210 2.34 -9.72 4.97
N VAL A 211 3.61 -10.04 4.76
CA VAL A 211 4.38 -9.56 3.61
C VAL A 211 4.21 -10.56 2.48
N MET A 212 3.82 -10.06 1.32
CA MET A 212 3.62 -10.85 0.10
C MET A 212 4.56 -10.36 -0.98
N ASP A 213 5.47 -11.23 -1.38
CA ASP A 213 6.46 -11.02 -2.43
C ASP A 213 6.57 -12.28 -3.28
N ALA A 214 7.28 -12.20 -4.39
CA ALA A 214 7.57 -13.34 -5.25
C ALA A 214 8.91 -13.19 -5.96
N SER A 215 9.63 -14.29 -6.08
CA SER A 215 10.71 -14.43 -7.03
C SER A 215 10.16 -14.75 -8.43
N ALA A 216 11.03 -15.01 -9.39
CA ALA A 216 10.62 -15.46 -10.72
C ALA A 216 9.83 -16.79 -10.68
N THR A 217 10.12 -17.66 -9.70
CA THR A 217 9.59 -19.03 -9.62
C THR A 217 8.70 -19.29 -8.41
N ASP A 218 8.87 -18.57 -7.31
CA ASP A 218 8.28 -18.93 -6.03
C ASP A 218 7.65 -17.72 -5.33
N ALA A 219 6.49 -17.93 -4.72
CA ALA A 219 5.90 -16.98 -3.80
C ALA A 219 6.71 -16.89 -2.50
N GLN A 220 6.90 -15.68 -2.00
CA GLN A 220 7.63 -15.40 -0.75
C GLN A 220 6.67 -14.69 0.22
N ILE A 221 6.00 -15.48 1.06
CA ILE A 221 4.92 -14.99 1.92
C ILE A 221 5.22 -15.30 3.38
N GLY A 222 5.03 -14.33 4.25
CA GLY A 222 5.19 -14.54 5.70
C GLY A 222 4.94 -13.28 6.51
N CYS A 223 4.58 -13.46 7.78
CA CYS A 223 4.47 -12.34 8.71
C CYS A 223 5.84 -11.79 9.07
N LYS A 224 6.00 -10.48 8.95
CA LYS A 224 7.20 -9.73 9.33
C LYS A 224 6.79 -8.46 10.07
N ASP A 225 7.62 -8.04 11.01
CA ASP A 225 7.55 -6.69 11.56
C ASP A 225 8.19 -5.74 10.54
N VAL A 226 7.34 -4.94 9.91
CA VAL A 226 7.72 -3.89 8.96
C VAL A 226 7.32 -2.52 9.49
N SER A 227 6.96 -2.46 10.77
CA SER A 227 6.49 -1.24 11.41
C SER A 227 7.57 -0.16 11.44
N THR A 228 7.13 1.08 11.37
CA THR A 228 7.96 2.26 11.59
C THR A 228 7.07 3.40 12.11
N THR A 229 7.69 4.39 12.71
CA THR A 229 6.97 5.57 13.21
C THR A 229 7.16 6.78 12.29
N TYR A 230 6.30 7.77 12.46
CA TYR A 230 6.44 9.04 11.76
C TYR A 230 7.79 9.70 12.09
N GLU A 231 8.18 9.68 13.36
CA GLU A 231 9.45 10.25 13.84
C GLU A 231 10.65 9.55 13.20
N GLU A 232 10.65 8.22 13.14
CA GLU A 232 11.72 7.45 12.48
C GLU A 232 11.81 7.74 10.98
N ILE A 233 10.68 7.95 10.31
CA ILE A 233 10.68 8.35 8.90
C ILE A 233 11.28 9.74 8.75
N MET A 234 10.88 10.69 9.58
CA MET A 234 11.42 12.05 9.55
C MET A 234 12.93 12.08 9.83
N ASP A 235 13.39 11.33 10.83
CA ASP A 235 14.82 11.22 11.14
C ASP A 235 15.62 10.63 9.97
N ARG A 236 15.06 9.60 9.30
CA ARG A 236 15.69 9.03 8.10
C ARG A 236 15.68 10.00 6.92
N MET A 237 14.60 10.78 6.74
CA MET A 237 14.54 11.82 5.70
C MET A 237 15.59 12.90 5.95
N ASP A 238 15.75 13.35 7.19
CA ASP A 238 16.73 14.38 7.55
C ASP A 238 18.16 13.87 7.35
N ALA A 239 18.45 12.65 7.75
CA ALA A 239 19.75 12.02 7.62
C ALA A 239 20.11 11.61 6.18
N ASP A 240 19.14 11.51 5.27
CA ASP A 240 19.37 11.09 3.90
C ASP A 240 20.21 12.12 3.14
N THR A 241 21.33 11.69 2.57
CA THR A 241 22.26 12.55 1.81
C THR A 241 22.21 12.32 0.30
N THR A 242 21.27 11.51 -0.18
CA THR A 242 21.13 11.21 -1.62
C THR A 242 20.63 12.41 -2.42
N VAL A 243 19.96 13.34 -1.75
CA VAL A 243 19.48 14.61 -2.32
C VAL A 243 19.93 15.80 -1.47
N SER A 244 20.11 16.95 -2.10
CA SER A 244 20.44 18.18 -1.39
C SER A 244 19.31 18.63 -0.47
N ALA A 245 19.64 19.39 0.58
CA ALA A 245 18.62 19.93 1.50
C ALA A 245 17.56 20.78 0.77
N GLU A 246 17.95 21.49 -0.27
CA GLU A 246 17.02 22.26 -1.10
C GLU A 246 16.04 21.35 -1.85
N LEU A 247 16.54 20.27 -2.48
CA LEU A 247 15.69 19.31 -3.18
C LEU A 247 14.77 18.54 -2.24
N LYS A 248 15.22 18.17 -1.02
CA LYS A 248 14.36 17.59 0.01
C LYS A 248 13.14 18.48 0.29
N GLN A 249 13.37 19.76 0.57
CA GLN A 249 12.29 20.71 0.84
C GLN A 249 11.35 20.88 -0.35
N LYS A 250 11.88 20.83 -1.58
CA LYS A 250 11.04 20.87 -2.79
C LYS A 250 10.19 19.62 -2.94
N MET A 251 10.74 18.43 -2.67
CA MET A 251 9.98 17.17 -2.72
C MET A 251 8.87 17.16 -1.68
N ILE A 252 9.19 17.48 -0.44
CA ILE A 252 8.18 17.55 0.63
C ILE A 252 7.04 18.50 0.25
N ARG A 253 7.37 19.70 -0.19
CA ARG A 253 6.37 20.74 -0.45
C ARG A 253 5.54 20.51 -1.72
N ASN A 254 6.15 20.01 -2.80
CA ASN A 254 5.52 20.01 -4.12
C ASN A 254 5.09 18.61 -4.60
N VAL A 255 5.64 17.55 -4.01
CA VAL A 255 5.40 16.17 -4.46
C VAL A 255 4.76 15.31 -3.37
N MET A 256 5.16 15.46 -2.11
CA MET A 256 4.71 14.59 -1.01
C MET A 256 3.54 15.18 -0.20
N ASN A 257 3.20 16.45 -0.37
CA ASN A 257 2.06 17.11 0.29
C ASN A 257 0.73 16.88 -0.44
#